data_9fac9ce6cdedb0fc368bfc7a3bca5224
#
_entry.id   9fac9ce6cdedb0fc368bfc7a3bca5224
#
_cell.length_a   1.000
_cell.length_b   1.000
_cell.length_c   1.000
_cell.angle_alpha   90.00
_cell.angle_beta   90.00
_cell.angle_gamma   90.00
#
_symmetry.space_group_name_H-M   'P 1'
#
loop_
_entity.id
_entity.type
_entity.pdbx_description
1 polymer ?
#
loop_
_entity_poly.entity_id
_entity_poly.type
_entity_poly.pdbx_seq_one_letter_code
_entity_poly.pdbx_strand_id
1 'polypeptide(L)'
;MDIKKVERLIFEINTIHIKYSEEYFENGKLAKVNLNNTFAKVPVDEILKYRLNLHESINDYLMVADVRDISYFYRVKTSESILDKIERFTKRPEGYPVNSVLNDIFGARVILSTSVITEVMDRLDDWKEEYGLKNWYLKDTEDYTGIHLYFKNKSHFYYPWELQIWDKNDIFRNIESHKRDYARKLDNNN
;
A
#
# COMPACT_ATOMS: atom_id res chain seq x y z
N MET A 1 2.41 10.20 18.28
CA MET A 1 1.11 9.84 17.65
C MET A 1 0.47 8.82 18.56
N ASP A 2 -0.81 8.95 18.84
CA ASP A 2 -1.64 8.00 19.58
C ASP A 2 -2.48 7.13 18.64
N ILE A 3 -3.15 6.11 19.19
CA ILE A 3 -3.95 5.16 18.41
C ILE A 3 -5.10 5.86 17.66
N LYS A 4 -5.75 6.86 18.24
CA LYS A 4 -6.86 7.59 17.62
C LYS A 4 -6.42 8.32 16.35
N LYS A 5 -5.20 8.85 16.33
CA LYS A 5 -4.62 9.47 15.12
C LYS A 5 -4.30 8.43 14.05
N VAL A 6 -3.88 7.22 14.45
CA VAL A 6 -3.67 6.13 13.50
C VAL A 6 -5.00 5.70 12.87
N GLU A 7 -6.04 5.52 13.67
CA GLU A 7 -7.38 5.15 13.21
C GLU A 7 -7.96 6.25 12.29
N ARG A 8 -7.80 7.52 12.65
CA ARG A 8 -8.22 8.63 11.78
C ARG A 8 -7.46 8.63 10.45
N LEU A 9 -6.15 8.39 10.46
CA LEU A 9 -5.37 8.27 9.23
C LEU A 9 -5.89 7.13 8.34
N ILE A 10 -6.18 5.97 8.91
CA ILE A 10 -6.73 4.82 8.17
C ILE A 10 -8.09 5.18 7.57
N PHE A 11 -8.98 5.78 8.34
CA PHE A 11 -10.30 6.21 7.88
C PHE A 11 -10.21 7.21 6.72
N GLU A 12 -9.39 8.24 6.86
CA GLU A 12 -9.21 9.27 5.84
C GLU A 12 -8.59 8.71 4.56
N ILE A 13 -7.55 7.88 4.67
CA ILE A 13 -6.94 7.26 3.49
C ILE A 13 -7.92 6.30 2.81
N ASN A 14 -8.68 5.49 3.56
CA ASN A 14 -9.73 4.66 3.00
C ASN A 14 -10.73 5.49 2.19
N THR A 15 -11.20 6.58 2.77
CA THR A 15 -12.19 7.48 2.16
C THR A 15 -11.67 8.07 0.86
N ILE A 16 -10.48 8.65 0.87
CA ILE A 16 -9.91 9.28 -0.34
C ILE A 16 -9.53 8.23 -1.40
N HIS A 17 -9.02 7.08 -0.98
CA HIS A 17 -8.61 6.02 -1.92
C HIS A 17 -9.80 5.36 -2.60
N ILE A 18 -10.92 5.19 -1.88
CA ILE A 18 -12.19 4.73 -2.46
C ILE A 18 -12.69 5.78 -3.46
N LYS A 19 -12.78 7.04 -3.06
CA LYS A 19 -13.23 8.15 -3.91
C LYS A 19 -12.39 8.25 -5.18
N TYR A 20 -11.06 8.28 -5.07
CA TYR A 20 -10.15 8.28 -6.21
C TYR A 20 -10.42 7.10 -7.15
N SER A 21 -10.54 5.90 -6.60
CA SER A 21 -10.75 4.69 -7.42
C SER A 21 -12.08 4.72 -8.16
N GLU A 22 -13.14 5.20 -7.52
CA GLU A 22 -14.45 5.38 -8.17
C GLU A 22 -14.35 6.38 -9.30
N GLU A 23 -13.80 7.56 -9.07
CA GLU A 23 -13.65 8.60 -10.08
C GLU A 23 -12.77 8.14 -11.25
N TYR A 24 -11.67 7.44 -10.98
CA TYR A 24 -10.79 6.92 -12.02
C TYR A 24 -11.52 5.94 -12.96
N PHE A 25 -12.25 4.98 -12.40
CA PHE A 25 -12.92 3.95 -13.21
C PHE A 25 -14.26 4.40 -13.80
N GLU A 26 -14.96 5.34 -13.19
CA GLU A 26 -16.25 5.84 -13.67
C GLU A 26 -16.09 6.95 -14.72
N ASN A 27 -15.15 7.85 -14.53
CA ASN A 27 -14.89 8.96 -15.45
C ASN A 27 -13.89 8.60 -16.55
N GLY A 28 -13.07 7.59 -16.36
CA GLY A 28 -11.90 7.29 -17.20
C GLY A 28 -12.19 6.49 -18.47
N LYS A 29 -13.43 6.06 -18.76
CA LYS A 29 -13.77 5.17 -19.89
C LYS A 29 -12.95 3.86 -19.92
N LEU A 30 -12.35 3.46 -18.80
CA LEU A 30 -11.55 2.26 -18.69
C LEU A 30 -12.41 1.09 -18.23
N ALA A 31 -12.21 -0.06 -18.85
CA ALA A 31 -12.88 -1.28 -18.43
C ALA A 31 -12.42 -1.70 -17.04
N LYS A 32 -13.36 -1.85 -16.11
CA LYS A 32 -13.06 -2.44 -14.79
C LYS A 32 -12.62 -3.89 -14.98
N VAL A 33 -11.41 -4.20 -14.59
CA VAL A 33 -10.88 -5.56 -14.65
C VAL A 33 -10.96 -6.19 -13.28
N ASN A 34 -11.41 -7.45 -13.20
CA ASN A 34 -11.46 -8.20 -11.95
C ASN A 34 -10.04 -8.55 -11.49
N LEU A 35 -9.58 -7.91 -10.43
CA LEU A 35 -8.23 -8.08 -9.86
C LEU A 35 -8.06 -9.38 -9.05
N ASN A 36 -9.12 -10.19 -8.89
CA ASN A 36 -8.98 -11.58 -8.43
C ASN A 36 -8.43 -12.50 -9.54
N ASN A 37 -8.39 -12.02 -10.78
CA ASN A 37 -7.69 -12.71 -11.86
C ASN A 37 -6.17 -12.60 -11.70
N THR A 38 -5.46 -13.50 -12.39
CA THR A 38 -4.00 -13.47 -12.52
C THR A 38 -3.56 -12.46 -13.59
N PHE A 39 -2.26 -12.19 -13.67
CA PHE A 39 -1.68 -11.30 -14.68
C PHE A 39 -1.91 -11.75 -16.13
N ALA A 40 -2.25 -13.01 -16.37
CA ALA A 40 -2.64 -13.49 -17.70
C ALA A 40 -3.96 -12.84 -18.21
N LYS A 41 -4.79 -12.33 -17.31
CA LYS A 41 -6.10 -11.73 -17.63
C LYS A 41 -6.20 -10.24 -17.30
N VAL A 42 -5.21 -9.68 -16.64
CA VAL A 42 -5.16 -8.25 -16.28
C VAL A 42 -4.02 -7.59 -17.06
N PRO A 43 -4.34 -6.73 -18.05
CA PRO A 43 -3.33 -6.09 -18.89
C PRO A 43 -2.36 -5.22 -18.05
N VAL A 44 -1.06 -5.39 -18.29
CA VAL A 44 0.00 -4.65 -17.56
C VAL A 44 -0.08 -3.15 -17.83
N ASP A 45 -0.41 -2.74 -19.05
CA ASP A 45 -0.56 -1.34 -19.43
C ASP A 45 -1.69 -0.65 -18.66
N GLU A 46 -2.81 -1.34 -18.35
CA GLU A 46 -3.88 -0.81 -17.50
C GLU A 46 -3.41 -0.61 -16.05
N ILE A 47 -2.58 -1.51 -15.54
CA ILE A 47 -1.96 -1.37 -14.21
C ILE A 47 -1.06 -0.12 -14.17
N LEU A 48 -0.23 0.06 -15.19
CA LEU A 48 0.68 1.20 -15.27
C LEU A 48 -0.06 2.54 -15.49
N LYS A 49 -1.13 2.56 -16.27
CA LYS A 49 -2.01 3.74 -16.43
C LYS A 49 -2.65 4.12 -15.09
N TYR A 50 -3.21 3.14 -14.35
CA TYR A 50 -3.77 3.39 -13.02
C TYR A 50 -2.70 3.99 -12.09
N ARG A 51 -1.51 3.38 -12.04
CA ARG A 51 -0.39 3.87 -11.22
C ARG A 51 0.00 5.30 -11.57
N LEU A 52 0.11 5.61 -12.87
CA LEU A 52 0.50 6.95 -13.32
C LEU A 52 -0.53 7.99 -12.90
N ASN A 53 -1.80 7.74 -13.18
CA ASN A 53 -2.89 8.64 -12.80
C ASN A 53 -2.98 8.82 -11.28
N LEU A 54 -2.83 7.73 -10.50
CA LEU A 54 -2.77 7.81 -9.05
C LEU A 54 -1.61 8.71 -8.58
N HIS A 55 -0.44 8.59 -9.20
CA HIS A 55 0.73 9.40 -8.84
C HIS A 55 0.51 10.90 -9.11
N GLU A 56 -0.17 11.22 -10.19
CA GLU A 56 -0.48 12.61 -10.56
C GLU A 56 -1.57 13.23 -9.68
N SER A 57 -2.55 12.42 -9.24
CA SER A 57 -3.77 12.93 -8.61
C SER A 57 -3.79 12.82 -7.09
N ILE A 58 -3.04 11.89 -6.49
CA ILE A 58 -3.20 11.55 -5.06
C ILE A 58 -2.94 12.73 -4.12
N ASN A 59 -2.08 13.65 -4.49
CA ASN A 59 -1.83 14.86 -3.69
C ASN A 59 -3.08 15.69 -3.47
N ASP A 60 -3.90 15.87 -4.51
CA ASP A 60 -5.11 16.69 -4.43
C ASP A 60 -6.11 16.06 -3.45
N TYR A 61 -6.22 14.73 -3.44
CA TYR A 61 -7.06 14.01 -2.48
C TYR A 61 -6.53 14.11 -1.05
N LEU A 62 -5.20 13.98 -0.85
CA LEU A 62 -4.59 14.09 0.48
C LEU A 62 -4.68 15.51 1.06
N MET A 63 -4.67 16.54 0.22
CA MET A 63 -4.81 17.93 0.67
C MET A 63 -6.16 18.25 1.31
N VAL A 64 -7.22 17.55 0.95
CA VAL A 64 -8.57 17.74 1.51
C VAL A 64 -8.88 16.80 2.67
N ALA A 65 -8.05 15.78 2.92
CA ALA A 65 -8.19 14.86 4.03
C ALA A 65 -7.86 15.52 5.38
N ASP A 66 -8.55 15.12 6.44
CA ASP A 66 -8.30 15.63 7.81
C ASP A 66 -7.13 14.91 8.49
N VAL A 67 -5.95 15.07 7.90
CA VAL A 67 -4.70 14.41 8.38
C VAL A 67 -3.54 15.39 8.62
N ARG A 68 -3.81 16.71 8.64
CA ARG A 68 -2.76 17.76 8.70
C ARG A 68 -1.94 17.73 10.00
N ASP A 69 -2.52 17.27 11.09
CA ASP A 69 -1.87 17.13 12.39
C ASP A 69 -1.27 15.74 12.62
N ILE A 70 -1.28 14.89 11.59
CA ILE A 70 -0.73 13.54 11.60
C ILE A 70 0.58 13.51 10.82
N SER A 71 1.65 13.06 11.48
CA SER A 71 2.93 12.86 10.80
C SER A 71 2.97 11.48 10.15
N TYR A 72 2.90 11.44 8.83
CA TYR A 72 3.00 10.21 8.04
C TYR A 72 3.73 10.47 6.72
N PHE A 73 4.17 9.40 6.09
CA PHE A 73 4.72 9.40 4.74
C PHE A 73 3.78 8.61 3.84
N TYR A 74 3.75 8.96 2.56
CA TYR A 74 3.05 8.15 1.57
C TYR A 74 3.90 8.00 0.31
N ARG A 75 3.57 7.00 -0.47
CA ARG A 75 4.20 6.75 -1.77
C ARG A 75 3.22 6.10 -2.73
N VAL A 76 3.43 6.38 -4.01
CA VAL A 76 2.93 5.55 -5.11
C VAL A 76 4.10 4.73 -5.64
N LYS A 77 3.93 3.41 -5.72
CA LYS A 77 4.97 2.48 -6.16
C LYS A 77 5.44 2.82 -7.57
N THR A 78 6.75 2.74 -7.82
CA THR A 78 7.31 3.05 -9.15
C THR A 78 6.92 1.98 -10.18
N SER A 79 6.88 2.38 -11.46
CA SER A 79 6.57 1.45 -12.56
C SER A 79 7.55 0.28 -12.62
N GLU A 80 8.84 0.53 -12.43
CA GLU A 80 9.87 -0.49 -12.41
C GLU A 80 9.63 -1.51 -11.29
N SER A 81 9.27 -1.04 -10.09
CA SER A 81 8.97 -1.93 -8.96
C SER A 81 7.69 -2.74 -9.16
N ILE A 82 6.72 -2.22 -9.91
CA ILE A 82 5.53 -2.96 -10.30
C ILE A 82 5.88 -4.03 -11.32
N LEU A 83 6.63 -3.68 -12.37
CA LEU A 83 7.04 -4.62 -13.42
C LEU A 83 7.90 -5.76 -12.85
N ASP A 84 8.88 -5.46 -12.00
CA ASP A 84 9.68 -6.46 -11.29
C ASP A 84 8.81 -7.43 -10.47
N LYS A 85 7.79 -6.88 -9.78
CA LYS A 85 6.87 -7.69 -8.98
C LYS A 85 5.98 -8.58 -9.88
N ILE A 86 5.48 -8.03 -10.99
CA ILE A 86 4.71 -8.79 -11.99
C ILE A 86 5.55 -9.94 -12.55
N GLU A 87 6.77 -9.67 -13.01
CA GLU A 87 7.67 -10.67 -13.58
C GLU A 87 7.92 -11.81 -12.61
N ARG A 88 8.26 -11.50 -11.35
CA ARG A 88 8.51 -12.52 -10.32
C ARG A 88 7.32 -13.41 -10.04
N PHE A 89 6.11 -12.83 -10.02
CA PHE A 89 4.90 -13.59 -9.70
C PHE A 89 4.30 -14.33 -10.90
N THR A 90 4.50 -13.82 -12.12
CA THR A 90 4.08 -14.51 -13.35
C THR A 90 4.86 -15.81 -13.56
N LYS A 91 6.11 -15.87 -13.11
CA LYS A 91 6.96 -17.08 -13.18
C LYS A 91 6.56 -18.18 -12.18
N ARG A 92 5.67 -17.90 -11.23
CA ARG A 92 5.22 -18.87 -10.23
C ARG A 92 4.05 -19.69 -10.74
N PRO A 93 4.10 -21.02 -10.60
CA PRO A 93 3.07 -21.90 -11.15
C PRO A 93 1.69 -21.76 -10.48
N GLU A 94 1.63 -21.27 -9.24
CA GLU A 94 0.40 -21.19 -8.44
C GLU A 94 -0.62 -20.17 -8.97
N GLY A 95 -0.20 -19.17 -9.71
CA GLY A 95 -1.07 -18.15 -10.29
C GLY A 95 -1.74 -17.26 -9.25
N TYR A 96 -1.06 -16.24 -8.80
CA TYR A 96 -1.57 -15.32 -7.76
C TYR A 96 -2.52 -14.26 -8.32
N PRO A 97 -3.62 -13.93 -7.59
CA PRO A 97 -4.48 -12.80 -7.93
C PRO A 97 -3.73 -11.47 -7.92
N VAL A 98 -4.03 -10.60 -8.89
CA VAL A 98 -3.38 -9.29 -9.02
C VAL A 98 -3.53 -8.45 -7.75
N ASN A 99 -4.71 -8.42 -7.12
CA ASN A 99 -4.96 -7.67 -5.88
C ASN A 99 -4.27 -8.24 -4.63
N SER A 100 -3.73 -9.45 -4.73
CA SER A 100 -2.90 -10.02 -3.65
C SER A 100 -1.41 -9.74 -3.88
N VAL A 101 -1.00 -9.56 -5.12
CA VAL A 101 0.37 -9.21 -5.51
C VAL A 101 0.55 -7.70 -5.49
N LEU A 102 -0.30 -6.94 -6.16
CA LEU A 102 -0.23 -5.48 -6.24
C LEU A 102 -1.15 -4.83 -5.19
N ASN A 103 -0.90 -5.13 -3.93
CA ASN A 103 -1.64 -4.61 -2.78
C ASN A 103 -0.98 -3.37 -2.15
N ASP A 104 0.06 -2.84 -2.77
CA ASP A 104 0.92 -1.77 -2.28
C ASP A 104 1.26 -0.72 -3.38
N ILE A 105 0.39 -0.59 -4.41
CA ILE A 105 0.56 0.49 -5.42
C ILE A 105 0.49 1.84 -4.73
N PHE A 106 -0.49 2.04 -3.83
CA PHE A 106 -0.49 3.12 -2.87
C PHE A 106 -0.10 2.60 -1.50
N GLY A 107 0.78 3.30 -0.81
CA GLY A 107 1.20 2.97 0.54
C GLY A 107 1.41 4.20 1.39
N ALA A 108 1.05 4.10 2.66
CA ALA A 108 1.38 5.07 3.69
C ALA A 108 2.30 4.44 4.74
N ARG A 109 2.97 5.27 5.53
CA ARG A 109 3.84 4.84 6.62
C ARG A 109 3.72 5.77 7.79
N VAL A 110 3.63 5.19 8.99
CA VAL A 110 3.70 5.89 10.26
C VAL A 110 4.84 5.35 11.12
N ILE A 111 5.37 6.22 11.98
CA ILE A 111 6.40 5.86 12.95
C ILE A 111 5.79 6.03 14.33
N LEU A 112 5.71 4.95 15.09
CA LEU A 112 5.05 4.87 16.39
C LEU A 112 6.01 4.48 17.49
N SER A 113 5.65 4.75 18.75
CA SER A 113 6.31 4.14 19.89
C SER A 113 5.85 2.69 20.07
N THR A 114 6.68 1.87 20.67
CA THR A 114 6.36 0.46 20.97
C THR A 114 5.04 0.31 21.72
N SER A 115 4.71 1.24 22.65
CA SER A 115 3.44 1.21 23.39
C SER A 115 2.22 1.38 22.47
N VAL A 116 2.29 2.31 21.51
CA VAL A 116 1.18 2.50 20.54
C VAL A 116 1.10 1.34 19.56
N ILE A 117 2.25 0.73 19.21
CA ILE A 117 2.26 -0.49 18.38
C ILE A 117 1.51 -1.63 19.10
N THR A 118 1.68 -1.79 20.40
CA THR A 118 0.94 -2.77 21.19
C THR A 118 -0.57 -2.49 21.11
N GLU A 119 -1.01 -1.24 21.27
CA GLU A 119 -2.42 -0.85 21.12
C GLU A 119 -2.95 -1.17 19.70
N VAL A 120 -2.13 -0.94 18.67
CA VAL A 120 -2.48 -1.33 17.27
C VAL A 120 -2.71 -2.83 17.17
N MET A 121 -1.82 -3.65 17.75
CA MET A 121 -1.95 -5.11 17.67
C MET A 121 -3.24 -5.60 18.34
N ASP A 122 -3.67 -4.97 19.43
CA ASP A 122 -4.91 -5.28 20.11
C ASP A 122 -6.17 -4.89 19.30
N ARG A 123 -6.04 -3.96 18.36
CA ARG A 123 -7.16 -3.45 17.54
C ARG A 123 -7.31 -4.14 16.16
N LEU A 124 -6.37 -5.00 15.74
CA LEU A 124 -6.33 -5.55 14.39
C LEU A 124 -7.59 -6.33 14.01
N ASP A 125 -8.22 -7.04 14.97
CA ASP A 125 -9.46 -7.78 14.69
C ASP A 125 -10.65 -6.82 14.48
N ASP A 126 -10.76 -5.77 15.29
CA ASP A 126 -11.78 -4.72 15.12
C ASP A 126 -11.62 -4.03 13.75
N TRP A 127 -10.40 -3.76 13.33
CA TRP A 127 -10.09 -3.08 12.07
C TRP A 127 -10.45 -3.90 10.80
N LYS A 128 -10.64 -5.21 10.93
CA LYS A 128 -11.19 -6.04 9.84
C LYS A 128 -12.61 -5.62 9.49
N GLU A 129 -13.42 -5.34 10.50
CA GLU A 129 -14.80 -4.93 10.32
C GLU A 129 -14.94 -3.41 10.10
N GLU A 130 -14.20 -2.60 10.87
CA GLU A 130 -14.34 -1.15 10.87
C GLU A 130 -13.71 -0.50 9.64
N TYR A 131 -12.52 -0.96 9.22
CA TYR A 131 -11.71 -0.34 8.17
C TYR A 131 -11.43 -1.25 6.97
N GLY A 132 -11.92 -2.47 6.97
CA GLY A 132 -11.69 -3.42 5.90
C GLY A 132 -10.25 -3.93 5.82
N LEU A 133 -9.59 -4.10 6.97
CA LEU A 133 -8.27 -4.75 7.03
C LEU A 133 -8.38 -6.16 6.46
N LYS A 134 -7.66 -6.42 5.35
CA LYS A 134 -7.70 -7.71 4.65
C LYS A 134 -6.76 -8.72 5.30
N ASN A 135 -5.53 -8.30 5.53
CA ASN A 135 -4.47 -9.09 6.14
C ASN A 135 -3.36 -8.19 6.66
N TRP A 136 -2.52 -8.75 7.49
CA TRP A 136 -1.32 -8.10 7.98
C TRP A 136 -0.22 -9.13 8.25
N TYR A 137 1.01 -8.66 8.34
CA TYR A 137 2.14 -9.46 8.81
C TYR A 137 3.23 -8.58 9.42
N LEU A 138 3.98 -9.14 10.35
CA LEU A 138 5.23 -8.58 10.83
C LEU A 138 6.36 -9.07 9.90
N LYS A 139 7.03 -8.14 9.23
CA LYS A 139 8.29 -8.43 8.57
C LYS A 139 9.41 -8.12 9.55
N ASP A 140 10.10 -9.16 9.98
CA ASP A 140 11.24 -9.05 10.89
C ASP A 140 12.43 -9.82 10.30
N THR A 141 13.45 -9.07 9.93
CA THR A 141 14.69 -9.57 9.34
C THR A 141 15.88 -8.89 10.05
N GLU A 142 17.09 -9.37 9.81
CA GLU A 142 18.30 -8.76 10.35
C GLU A 142 18.38 -7.24 10.07
N ASP A 143 17.92 -6.83 8.90
CA ASP A 143 18.06 -5.46 8.40
C ASP A 143 16.79 -4.61 8.49
N TYR A 144 15.63 -5.18 8.78
CA TYR A 144 14.35 -4.49 8.71
C TYR A 144 13.31 -5.09 9.63
N THR A 145 12.61 -4.23 10.39
CA THR A 145 11.42 -4.60 11.15
C THR A 145 10.27 -3.64 10.88
N GLY A 146 9.11 -4.17 10.52
CA GLY A 146 7.91 -3.36 10.28
C GLY A 146 6.65 -4.19 10.17
N ILE A 147 5.53 -3.62 10.60
CA ILE A 147 4.21 -4.20 10.46
C ILE A 147 3.62 -3.67 9.16
N HIS A 148 3.11 -4.59 8.34
CA HIS A 148 2.48 -4.31 7.06
C HIS A 148 1.01 -4.66 7.14
N LEU A 149 0.15 -3.67 6.98
CA LEU A 149 -1.31 -3.77 7.03
C LEU A 149 -1.87 -3.51 5.63
N TYR A 150 -2.78 -4.36 5.15
CA TYR A 150 -3.38 -4.21 3.82
C TYR A 150 -4.88 -4.04 3.93
N PHE A 151 -5.37 -2.90 3.44
CA PHE A 151 -6.79 -2.54 3.48
C PHE A 151 -7.45 -2.78 2.14
N LYS A 152 -8.67 -3.33 2.19
CA LYS A 152 -9.51 -3.51 1.00
C LYS A 152 -9.94 -2.14 0.48
N ASN A 153 -10.17 -2.08 -0.81
CA ASN A 153 -11.00 -1.04 -1.40
C ASN A 153 -12.46 -1.56 -1.50
N LYS A 154 -13.38 -0.80 -2.06
CA LYS A 154 -14.82 -1.08 -2.18
C LYS A 154 -15.14 -2.47 -2.75
N SER A 155 -14.36 -2.95 -3.70
CA SER A 155 -14.53 -4.27 -4.31
C SER A 155 -13.23 -4.80 -4.93
N HIS A 156 -13.27 -6.04 -5.41
CA HIS A 156 -12.15 -6.68 -6.12
C HIS A 156 -11.83 -6.10 -7.51
N PHE A 157 -12.53 -5.08 -7.95
CA PHE A 157 -12.19 -4.30 -9.14
C PHE A 157 -11.27 -3.11 -8.85
N TYR A 158 -10.99 -2.84 -7.57
CA TYR A 158 -10.18 -1.72 -7.11
C TYR A 158 -8.96 -2.21 -6.34
N TYR A 159 -7.83 -1.51 -6.51
CA TYR A 159 -6.61 -1.89 -5.82
C TYR A 159 -6.71 -1.65 -4.32
N PRO A 160 -6.20 -2.57 -3.48
CA PRO A 160 -6.00 -2.32 -2.06
C PRO A 160 -4.84 -1.34 -1.83
N TRP A 161 -4.64 -0.93 -0.59
CA TRP A 161 -3.51 -0.09 -0.19
C TRP A 161 -2.82 -0.64 1.05
N GLU A 162 -1.58 -0.19 1.29
CA GLU A 162 -0.73 -0.64 2.38
C GLU A 162 -0.51 0.47 3.41
N LEU A 163 -0.62 0.14 4.71
CA LEU A 163 -0.08 0.94 5.80
C LEU A 163 1.12 0.21 6.41
N GLN A 164 2.28 0.84 6.42
CA GLN A 164 3.47 0.35 7.11
C GLN A 164 3.59 1.05 8.46
N ILE A 165 3.87 0.29 9.52
CA ILE A 165 4.14 0.80 10.84
C ILE A 165 5.56 0.44 11.21
N TRP A 166 6.36 1.46 11.55
CA TRP A 166 7.71 1.30 12.05
C TRP A 166 7.79 1.69 13.52
N ASP A 167 8.53 0.93 14.32
CA ASP A 167 8.91 1.38 15.66
C ASP A 167 9.94 2.49 15.54
N LYS A 168 9.83 3.49 16.41
CA LYS A 168 10.80 4.59 16.53
C LYS A 168 12.23 4.09 16.73
N ASN A 169 12.40 2.96 17.41
CA ASN A 169 13.69 2.36 17.70
C ASN A 169 14.35 1.75 16.45
N ASP A 170 13.57 1.39 15.44
CA ASP A 170 14.05 0.71 14.23
C ASP A 170 14.27 1.65 13.03
N ILE A 171 13.99 2.94 13.17
CA ILE A 171 14.03 3.91 12.07
C ILE A 171 15.34 3.85 11.28
N PHE A 172 16.48 3.95 11.97
CA PHE A 172 17.79 3.99 11.31
C PHE A 172 18.07 2.70 10.54
N ARG A 173 17.83 1.54 11.18
CA ARG A 173 17.99 0.23 10.55
C ARG A 173 17.12 0.11 9.30
N ASN A 174 15.87 0.49 9.38
CA ASN A 174 14.92 0.42 8.29
C ASN A 174 15.28 1.36 7.13
N ILE A 175 15.77 2.57 7.41
CA ILE A 175 16.24 3.51 6.38
C ILE A 175 17.46 2.94 5.65
N GLU A 176 18.45 2.40 6.37
CA GLU A 176 19.63 1.80 5.75
C GLU A 176 19.29 0.57 4.89
N SER A 177 18.33 -0.25 5.33
CA SER A 177 17.82 -1.36 4.53
C SER A 177 17.20 -0.89 3.22
N HIS A 178 16.37 0.14 3.25
CA HIS A 178 15.77 0.71 2.04
C HIS A 178 16.81 1.29 1.07
N LYS A 179 17.84 1.96 1.57
CA LYS A 179 18.94 2.48 0.72
C LYS A 179 19.67 1.35 0.01
N ARG A 180 19.96 0.25 0.72
CA ARG A 180 20.61 -0.94 0.14
C ARG A 180 19.75 -1.62 -0.92
N ASP A 181 18.46 -1.78 -0.67
CA ASP A 181 17.53 -2.35 -1.62
C ASP A 181 17.42 -1.49 -2.90
N TYR A 182 17.48 -0.17 -2.75
CA TYR A 182 17.49 0.74 -3.89
C TYR A 182 18.79 0.66 -4.69
N ALA A 183 19.95 0.64 -4.03
CA ALA A 183 21.25 0.50 -4.68
C ALA A 183 21.36 -0.80 -5.48
N ARG A 184 20.95 -1.95 -4.88
CA ARG A 184 20.95 -3.25 -5.58
C ARG A 184 20.08 -3.26 -6.83
N LYS A 185 18.97 -2.51 -6.85
CA LYS A 185 18.11 -2.41 -8.04
C LYS A 185 18.75 -1.62 -9.15
N LEU A 186 19.54 -0.59 -8.84
CA LEU A 186 20.30 0.18 -9.83
C LEU A 186 21.42 -0.66 -10.45
N ASP A 187 22.13 -1.45 -9.65
CA ASP A 187 23.24 -2.30 -10.12
C ASP A 187 22.75 -3.45 -11.03
N ASN A 188 21.55 -3.97 -10.80
CA ASN A 188 20.98 -5.05 -11.62
C ASN A 188 20.35 -4.57 -12.94
N ASN A 189 20.23 -3.27 -13.15
CA ASN A 189 19.69 -2.67 -14.37
C ASN A 189 20.79 -2.08 -15.31
N ASN A 190 22.06 -2.24 -14.95
CA ASN A 190 23.23 -1.92 -15.77
C ASN A 190 23.88 -3.22 -16.27
#